data_1db0d2c8ba79a56b4deb46cdb32bb677
#
_entry.id   1db0d2c8ba79a56b4deb46cdb32bb677
#
_cell.length_a   1.000
_cell.length_b   1.000
_cell.length_c   1.000
_cell.angle_alpha   90.00
_cell.angle_beta   90.00
_cell.angle_gamma   90.00
#
_symmetry.space_group_name_H-M   'P 1'
#
loop_
_entity.id
_entity.type
_entity.pdbx_description
1 polymer ?
#
loop_
_entity_poly.entity_id
_entity_poly.type
_entity_poly.pdbx_seq_one_letter_code
_entity_poly.pdbx_strand_id
1 'polypeptide(L)'
;MHAPKWRTGAGVLTLLAWLASCGPNNKAVEYPLIETANTNALDIAKVELTDSATILHTDAYYRPHNWIRISSESYLQAGGKRYMLTGAEGITPDSLFWMPESGEASFTLRFEPLPSGTPSFDFIESDCEDCFKLFGIDLTGKKTFDTPDEVPEDLRQADGDTVVPDPIFKTGTTTVNVHFLHYRPELGKEANLYVNTLFGMQQPYTATIDPETGKASFSFLQCGTAKAAVVLNNSAAGSAWLAPGETTELYVDM
;
A
#
# COMPACT_ATOMS: atom_id res chain seq x y z
N MET A 1 -58.09 58.81 41.64
CA MET A 1 -57.72 57.47 42.12
C MET A 1 -57.92 56.51 40.94
N HIS A 2 -56.89 56.15 40.25
CA HIS A 2 -56.94 55.28 39.07
C HIS A 2 -56.18 53.99 39.41
N ALA A 3 -56.85 52.85 39.30
CA ALA A 3 -56.26 51.52 39.44
C ALA A 3 -55.68 51.07 38.11
N PRO A 4 -54.48 50.40 38.07
CA PRO A 4 -53.93 49.91 36.86
C PRO A 4 -54.44 48.51 36.49
N LYS A 5 -54.72 48.31 35.19
CA LYS A 5 -55.13 47.05 34.59
C LYS A 5 -53.96 46.13 34.39
N TRP A 6 -54.06 44.88 34.91
CA TRP A 6 -53.15 43.82 34.62
C TRP A 6 -53.49 43.19 33.26
N ARG A 7 -52.46 43.13 32.36
CA ARG A 7 -52.52 42.38 31.11
C ARG A 7 -51.80 41.06 31.30
N THR A 8 -52.52 39.95 31.25
CA THR A 8 -51.98 38.61 31.17
C THR A 8 -51.47 38.39 29.75
N GLY A 9 -50.13 38.31 29.60
CA GLY A 9 -49.50 37.87 28.36
C GLY A 9 -49.29 36.34 28.39
N ALA A 10 -50.00 35.61 27.52
CA ALA A 10 -49.74 34.21 27.30
C ALA A 10 -48.48 34.07 26.45
N GLY A 11 -47.41 33.59 27.07
CA GLY A 11 -46.19 33.25 26.38
C GLY A 11 -46.33 31.90 25.66
N VAL A 12 -46.38 31.94 24.34
CA VAL A 12 -46.25 30.74 23.49
C VAL A 12 -44.78 30.28 23.51
N LEU A 13 -44.51 29.18 24.21
CA LEU A 13 -43.22 28.50 24.10
C LEU A 13 -43.19 27.75 22.77
N THR A 14 -42.51 28.32 21.80
CA THR A 14 -42.17 27.61 20.54
C THR A 14 -41.03 26.67 20.81
N LEU A 15 -41.29 25.38 20.97
CA LEU A 15 -40.26 24.32 20.93
C LEU A 15 -39.72 24.27 19.51
N LEU A 16 -38.54 24.83 19.29
CA LEU A 16 -37.75 24.53 18.10
C LEU A 16 -37.20 23.12 18.23
N ALA A 17 -37.89 22.15 17.61
CA ALA A 17 -37.35 20.83 17.36
C ALA A 17 -36.17 20.98 16.37
N TRP A 18 -34.97 20.82 16.84
CA TRP A 18 -33.82 20.63 16.01
C TRP A 18 -33.97 19.26 15.30
N LEU A 19 -34.49 19.29 14.09
CA LEU A 19 -34.38 18.17 13.17
C LEU A 19 -32.87 18.10 12.81
N ALA A 20 -32.13 17.21 13.43
CA ALA A 20 -30.84 16.80 12.93
C ALA A 20 -31.09 16.20 11.55
N SER A 21 -30.85 17.01 10.51
CA SER A 21 -30.80 16.53 9.14
C SER A 21 -29.61 15.56 9.06
N CYS A 22 -29.90 14.26 9.12
CA CYS A 22 -29.00 13.26 8.58
C CYS A 22 -28.96 13.50 7.07
N GLY A 23 -28.12 14.41 6.62
CA GLY A 23 -27.73 14.50 5.22
C GLY A 23 -27.02 13.20 4.82
N PRO A 24 -27.08 12.79 3.53
CA PRO A 24 -26.37 11.61 3.07
C PRO A 24 -24.89 11.74 3.46
N ASN A 25 -24.36 10.68 4.05
CA ASN A 25 -22.99 10.61 4.58
C ASN A 25 -22.00 10.42 3.40
N ASN A 26 -21.99 11.38 2.47
CA ASN A 26 -21.09 11.36 1.33
C ASN A 26 -19.75 11.96 1.74
N LYS A 27 -18.74 11.12 1.94
CA LYS A 27 -17.37 11.50 2.18
C LYS A 27 -16.53 11.05 0.99
N ALA A 28 -15.66 11.90 0.49
CA ALA A 28 -14.65 11.55 -0.50
C ALA A 28 -13.26 11.81 0.05
N VAL A 29 -12.33 10.93 -0.29
CA VAL A 29 -10.90 11.07 0.01
C VAL A 29 -10.16 10.91 -1.31
N GLU A 30 -9.48 11.97 -1.72
CA GLU A 30 -8.65 11.98 -2.92
C GLU A 30 -7.25 11.50 -2.57
N TYR A 31 -6.69 10.64 -3.40
CA TYR A 31 -5.33 10.08 -3.25
C TYR A 31 -5.04 9.64 -1.81
N PRO A 32 -5.84 8.71 -1.26
CA PRO A 32 -5.63 8.24 0.09
C PRO A 32 -4.25 7.61 0.22
N LEU A 33 -3.57 7.85 1.34
CA LEU A 33 -2.33 7.15 1.63
C LEU A 33 -2.59 5.64 1.73
N ILE A 34 -1.78 4.85 1.02
CA ILE A 34 -1.74 3.39 1.10
C ILE A 34 -0.50 3.03 1.91
N GLU A 35 -0.66 2.32 3.03
CA GLU A 35 0.45 2.00 3.93
C GLU A 35 1.47 1.06 3.28
N THR A 36 0.98 0.04 2.60
CA THR A 36 1.80 -0.93 1.89
C THR A 36 0.99 -1.69 0.83
N ALA A 37 1.65 -2.18 -0.21
CA ALA A 37 1.02 -2.95 -1.28
C ALA A 37 1.96 -4.04 -1.80
N ASN A 38 1.40 -5.14 -2.33
CA ASN A 38 2.17 -6.16 -3.02
C ASN A 38 2.36 -5.87 -4.52
N THR A 39 1.91 -4.72 -4.98
CA THR A 39 1.92 -4.33 -6.38
C THR A 39 2.12 -2.82 -6.53
N ASN A 40 2.74 -2.41 -7.62
CA ASN A 40 2.77 -1.04 -8.12
C ASN A 40 1.89 -0.88 -9.39
N ALA A 41 1.13 -1.91 -9.73
CA ALA A 41 0.25 -1.88 -10.90
C ALA A 41 -1.11 -1.23 -10.65
N LEU A 42 -1.48 -1.01 -9.39
CA LEU A 42 -2.74 -0.37 -9.00
C LEU A 42 -2.47 0.76 -8.00
N ASP A 43 -3.21 1.85 -8.17
CA ASP A 43 -3.30 2.96 -7.23
C ASP A 43 -4.76 3.38 -7.03
N ILE A 44 -5.07 4.00 -5.90
CA ILE A 44 -6.41 4.50 -5.58
C ILE A 44 -6.42 6.01 -5.71
N ALA A 45 -6.95 6.51 -6.82
CA ALA A 45 -7.06 7.95 -7.04
C ALA A 45 -8.10 8.61 -6.12
N LYS A 46 -9.19 7.88 -5.78
CA LYS A 46 -10.25 8.42 -4.93
C LYS A 46 -11.06 7.31 -4.29
N VAL A 47 -11.50 7.54 -3.06
CA VAL A 47 -12.49 6.72 -2.35
C VAL A 47 -13.73 7.56 -2.09
N GLU A 48 -14.89 7.08 -2.50
CA GLU A 48 -16.18 7.69 -2.15
C GLU A 48 -16.95 6.76 -1.20
N LEU A 49 -17.33 7.30 -0.05
CA LEU A 49 -18.15 6.62 0.95
C LEU A 49 -19.56 7.14 0.87
N THR A 50 -20.53 6.26 0.61
CA THR A 50 -21.95 6.57 0.59
C THR A 50 -22.72 5.61 1.50
N ASP A 51 -23.97 5.92 1.81
CA ASP A 51 -24.81 5.03 2.62
C ASP A 51 -25.12 3.68 1.93
N SER A 52 -24.93 3.59 0.61
CA SER A 52 -25.26 2.40 -0.19
C SER A 52 -24.06 1.68 -0.79
N ALA A 53 -22.88 2.29 -0.80
CA ALA A 53 -21.67 1.72 -1.39
C ALA A 53 -20.40 2.44 -0.94
N THR A 54 -19.28 1.73 -1.05
CA THR A 54 -17.93 2.30 -1.13
C THR A 54 -17.46 2.19 -2.57
N ILE A 55 -16.98 3.29 -3.13
CA ILE A 55 -16.55 3.37 -4.54
C ILE A 55 -15.08 3.71 -4.58
N LEU A 56 -14.29 2.87 -5.23
CA LEU A 56 -12.88 3.11 -5.50
C LEU A 56 -12.71 3.55 -6.95
N HIS A 57 -12.14 4.72 -7.17
CA HIS A 57 -11.60 5.14 -8.45
C HIS A 57 -10.15 4.68 -8.48
N THR A 58 -9.86 3.75 -9.35
CA THR A 58 -8.58 3.02 -9.40
C THR A 58 -7.86 3.35 -10.68
N ASP A 59 -6.58 3.69 -10.56
CA ASP A 59 -5.66 3.83 -11.68
C ASP A 59 -4.80 2.58 -11.79
N ALA A 60 -4.61 2.11 -13.00
CA ALA A 60 -3.79 0.95 -13.31
C ALA A 60 -2.61 1.34 -14.20
N TYR A 61 -1.44 0.83 -13.85
CA TYR A 61 -0.17 1.07 -14.53
C TYR A 61 0.49 -0.27 -14.84
N TYR A 62 0.48 -0.68 -16.10
CA TYR A 62 1.11 -1.93 -16.47
C TYR A 62 1.70 -1.84 -17.91
N ARG A 63 2.46 -2.85 -18.28
CA ARG A 63 3.12 -2.89 -19.59
C ARG A 63 2.08 -2.79 -20.72
N PRO A 64 2.29 -1.93 -21.73
CA PRO A 64 1.43 -1.86 -22.90
C PRO A 64 1.20 -3.23 -23.52
N HIS A 65 -0.01 -3.48 -23.97
CA HIS A 65 -0.44 -4.74 -24.61
C HIS A 65 -0.32 -6.00 -23.73
N ASN A 66 -0.03 -5.85 -22.45
CA ASN A 66 -0.22 -6.91 -21.44
C ASN A 66 -1.58 -6.73 -20.76
N TRP A 67 -1.96 -7.66 -19.94
CA TRP A 67 -3.26 -7.65 -19.29
C TRP A 67 -3.14 -7.60 -17.77
N ILE A 68 -4.16 -7.02 -17.17
CA ILE A 68 -4.49 -7.16 -15.75
C ILE A 68 -5.85 -7.82 -15.63
N ARG A 69 -6.21 -8.26 -14.45
CA ARG A 69 -7.52 -8.80 -14.13
C ARG A 69 -7.89 -8.37 -12.72
N ILE A 70 -9.17 -8.09 -12.50
CA ILE A 70 -9.75 -7.90 -11.17
C ILE A 70 -10.75 -9.04 -10.95
N SER A 71 -10.63 -9.71 -9.83
CA SER A 71 -11.54 -10.80 -9.48
C SER A 71 -12.91 -10.29 -9.04
N SER A 72 -13.97 -11.00 -9.39
CA SER A 72 -15.31 -10.78 -8.84
C SER A 72 -15.39 -11.08 -7.33
N GLU A 73 -14.42 -11.83 -6.79
CA GLU A 73 -14.29 -12.13 -5.37
C GLU A 73 -13.56 -11.02 -4.58
N SER A 74 -13.24 -9.88 -5.23
CA SER A 74 -12.59 -8.75 -4.58
C SER A 74 -13.42 -8.22 -3.41
N TYR A 75 -12.74 -7.81 -2.36
CA TYR A 75 -13.38 -7.26 -1.17
C TYR A 75 -12.53 -6.17 -0.50
N LEU A 76 -13.21 -5.32 0.28
CA LEU A 76 -12.57 -4.46 1.25
C LEU A 76 -12.58 -5.15 2.61
N GLN A 77 -11.52 -5.01 3.37
CA GLN A 77 -11.45 -5.53 4.73
C GLN A 77 -11.31 -4.39 5.73
N ALA A 78 -12.26 -4.30 6.66
CA ALA A 78 -12.24 -3.30 7.72
C ALA A 78 -12.86 -3.87 9.01
N GLY A 79 -12.24 -3.63 10.17
CA GLY A 79 -12.76 -4.10 11.45
C GLY A 79 -12.99 -5.61 11.52
N GLY A 80 -12.18 -6.41 10.79
CA GLY A 80 -12.29 -7.88 10.74
C GLY A 80 -13.46 -8.39 9.86
N LYS A 81 -14.13 -7.52 9.09
CA LYS A 81 -15.21 -7.89 8.16
C LYS A 81 -14.82 -7.63 6.72
N ARG A 82 -15.39 -8.44 5.82
CA ARG A 82 -15.26 -8.30 4.37
C ARG A 82 -16.49 -7.58 3.81
N TYR A 83 -16.26 -6.67 2.87
CA TYR A 83 -17.25 -5.92 2.12
C TYR A 83 -17.03 -6.21 0.64
N MET A 84 -17.93 -6.98 0.05
CA MET A 84 -17.72 -7.61 -1.25
C MET A 84 -17.88 -6.63 -2.40
N LEU A 85 -17.21 -6.91 -3.52
CA LEU A 85 -17.40 -6.22 -4.79
C LEU A 85 -18.84 -6.43 -5.26
N THR A 86 -19.52 -5.35 -5.62
CA THR A 86 -20.92 -5.36 -6.10
C THR A 86 -21.05 -4.92 -7.54
N GLY A 87 -20.02 -4.34 -8.13
CA GLY A 87 -19.96 -3.90 -9.52
C GLY A 87 -18.66 -3.23 -9.90
N ALA A 88 -18.45 -3.05 -11.18
CA ALA A 88 -17.30 -2.36 -11.74
C ALA A 88 -17.67 -1.60 -13.01
N GLU A 89 -16.98 -0.50 -13.30
CA GLU A 89 -17.12 0.29 -14.53
C GLU A 89 -15.72 0.51 -15.11
N GLY A 90 -15.58 0.37 -16.43
CA GLY A 90 -14.30 0.48 -17.13
C GLY A 90 -13.49 -0.80 -17.17
N ILE A 91 -13.80 -1.79 -16.32
CA ILE A 91 -13.21 -3.13 -16.30
C ILE A 91 -14.30 -4.17 -16.07
N THR A 92 -14.17 -5.34 -16.66
CA THR A 92 -15.09 -6.48 -16.42
C THR A 92 -14.41 -7.46 -15.48
N PRO A 93 -14.94 -7.69 -14.26
CA PRO A 93 -14.39 -8.69 -13.34
C PRO A 93 -14.23 -10.06 -13.99
N ASP A 94 -13.21 -10.80 -13.57
CA ASP A 94 -12.81 -12.12 -14.07
C ASP A 94 -12.41 -12.18 -15.55
N SER A 95 -12.39 -11.06 -16.24
CA SER A 95 -11.99 -10.96 -17.65
C SER A 95 -10.61 -10.31 -17.77
N LEU A 96 -9.88 -10.68 -18.83
CA LEU A 96 -8.60 -10.05 -19.14
C LEU A 96 -8.86 -8.62 -19.63
N PHE A 97 -8.31 -7.64 -18.94
CA PHE A 97 -8.29 -6.26 -19.37
C PHE A 97 -6.93 -5.94 -20.00
N TRP A 98 -6.92 -5.76 -21.31
CA TRP A 98 -5.70 -5.48 -22.07
C TRP A 98 -5.34 -4.01 -21.96
N MET A 99 -4.13 -3.74 -21.44
CA MET A 99 -3.63 -2.38 -21.27
C MET A 99 -3.44 -1.69 -22.64
N PRO A 100 -3.82 -0.40 -22.72
CA PRO A 100 -3.61 0.39 -23.92
C PRO A 100 -2.12 0.66 -24.14
N GLU A 101 -1.80 1.33 -25.27
CA GLU A 101 -0.44 1.70 -25.64
C GLU A 101 0.25 2.64 -24.63
N SER A 102 -0.53 3.43 -23.88
CA SER A 102 -0.01 4.27 -22.80
C SER A 102 0.52 3.47 -21.62
N GLY A 103 0.03 2.24 -21.42
CA GLY A 103 0.29 1.46 -20.21
C GLY A 103 -0.49 1.96 -18.98
N GLU A 104 -1.44 2.88 -19.18
CA GLU A 104 -2.26 3.50 -18.12
C GLU A 104 -3.75 3.30 -18.42
N ALA A 105 -4.53 3.00 -17.40
CA ALA A 105 -5.98 2.88 -17.50
C ALA A 105 -6.62 3.23 -16.16
N SER A 106 -7.87 3.71 -16.21
CA SER A 106 -8.65 4.00 -15.01
C SER A 106 -9.97 3.25 -15.05
N PHE A 107 -10.42 2.77 -13.91
CA PHE A 107 -11.71 2.10 -13.75
C PHE A 107 -12.26 2.31 -12.35
N THR A 108 -13.53 2.00 -12.18
CA THR A 108 -14.21 2.17 -10.90
C THR A 108 -14.67 0.81 -10.37
N LEU A 109 -14.41 0.57 -9.08
CA LEU A 109 -14.87 -0.62 -8.36
C LEU A 109 -15.87 -0.20 -7.29
N ARG A 110 -17.02 -0.88 -7.24
CA ARG A 110 -18.07 -0.62 -6.29
C ARG A 110 -18.22 -1.77 -5.31
N PHE A 111 -18.18 -1.46 -4.02
CA PHE A 111 -18.26 -2.43 -2.92
C PHE A 111 -19.46 -2.17 -2.04
N GLU A 112 -19.81 -3.14 -1.19
CA GLU A 112 -20.71 -2.93 -0.07
C GLU A 112 -20.26 -1.72 0.76
N PRO A 113 -21.18 -0.98 1.41
CA PRO A 113 -20.83 0.24 2.13
C PRO A 113 -19.99 -0.05 3.39
N LEU A 114 -18.87 0.62 3.52
CA LEU A 114 -18.10 0.63 4.76
C LEU A 114 -18.85 1.41 5.85
N PRO A 115 -18.74 0.99 7.13
CA PRO A 115 -19.32 1.72 8.24
C PRO A 115 -18.84 3.17 8.30
N SER A 116 -19.76 4.08 8.65
CA SER A 116 -19.39 5.47 8.89
C SER A 116 -18.33 5.58 9.97
N GLY A 117 -17.29 6.40 9.70
CA GLY A 117 -16.17 6.59 10.63
C GLY A 117 -15.07 5.53 10.55
N THR A 118 -15.13 4.59 9.58
CA THR A 118 -14.01 3.68 9.29
C THR A 118 -12.75 4.51 9.02
N PRO A 119 -11.66 4.33 9.79
CA PRO A 119 -10.45 5.14 9.65
C PRO A 119 -9.57 4.68 8.48
N SER A 120 -9.55 3.39 8.21
CA SER A 120 -8.79 2.77 7.13
C SER A 120 -9.37 1.41 6.76
N PHE A 121 -9.01 0.91 5.59
CA PHE A 121 -9.38 -0.43 5.12
C PHE A 121 -8.28 -1.00 4.23
N ASP A 122 -8.35 -2.31 3.98
CA ASP A 122 -7.51 -3.00 3.01
C ASP A 122 -8.34 -3.33 1.78
N PHE A 123 -7.75 -3.24 0.58
CA PHE A 123 -8.31 -3.79 -0.66
C PHE A 123 -7.62 -5.11 -0.96
N ILE A 124 -8.39 -6.16 -1.12
CA ILE A 124 -7.92 -7.52 -1.44
C ILE A 124 -8.65 -8.01 -2.67
N GLU A 125 -7.92 -8.26 -3.76
CA GLU A 125 -8.50 -8.77 -5.00
C GLU A 125 -9.06 -10.19 -4.82
N SER A 126 -8.31 -11.05 -4.11
CA SER A 126 -8.72 -12.40 -3.74
C SER A 126 -7.73 -12.96 -2.70
N ASP A 127 -8.06 -14.10 -2.10
CA ASP A 127 -7.21 -14.79 -1.13
C ASP A 127 -6.00 -15.51 -1.78
N CYS A 128 -5.77 -15.38 -3.09
CA CYS A 128 -4.62 -15.94 -3.77
C CYS A 128 -3.31 -15.22 -3.39
N GLU A 129 -2.17 -15.87 -3.58
CA GLU A 129 -0.85 -15.33 -3.24
C GLU A 129 -0.47 -14.15 -4.12
N ASP A 130 -0.65 -14.30 -5.45
CA ASP A 130 -0.26 -13.29 -6.46
C ASP A 130 -1.36 -12.26 -6.77
N CYS A 131 -2.50 -12.29 -6.07
CA CYS A 131 -3.57 -11.32 -6.25
C CYS A 131 -3.18 -9.96 -5.69
N PHE A 132 -3.70 -8.90 -6.28
CA PHE A 132 -3.44 -7.53 -5.82
C PHE A 132 -3.95 -7.30 -4.40
N LYS A 133 -3.11 -6.71 -3.57
CA LYS A 133 -3.43 -6.36 -2.18
C LYS A 133 -2.85 -5.01 -1.86
N LEU A 134 -3.71 -4.10 -1.41
CA LEU A 134 -3.34 -2.78 -0.92
C LEU A 134 -3.82 -2.65 0.52
N PHE A 135 -2.92 -2.34 1.43
CA PHE A 135 -3.18 -2.36 2.86
C PHE A 135 -3.15 -0.97 3.47
N GLY A 136 -3.97 -0.77 4.49
CA GLY A 136 -3.98 0.44 5.29
C GLY A 136 -4.37 1.70 4.52
N ILE A 137 -5.32 1.60 3.55
CA ILE A 137 -5.83 2.74 2.79
C ILE A 137 -6.48 3.72 3.75
N ASP A 138 -5.87 4.90 3.94
CA ASP A 138 -6.28 5.89 4.95
C ASP A 138 -7.48 6.72 4.50
N LEU A 139 -8.53 6.69 5.32
CA LEU A 139 -9.72 7.52 5.12
C LEU A 139 -9.74 8.78 5.99
N THR A 140 -8.74 8.96 6.83
CA THR A 140 -8.68 10.13 7.72
C THR A 140 -8.08 11.36 7.05
N GLY A 141 -7.23 11.16 6.04
CA GLY A 141 -6.40 12.18 5.40
C GLY A 141 -5.34 12.77 6.35
N LYS A 142 -4.99 12.03 7.42
CA LYS A 142 -4.06 12.50 8.46
C LYS A 142 -2.77 11.70 8.53
N LYS A 143 -2.74 10.52 7.92
CA LYS A 143 -1.50 9.74 7.86
C LYS A 143 -0.49 10.46 6.97
N THR A 144 0.78 10.41 7.37
CA THR A 144 1.93 10.85 6.61
C THR A 144 2.90 9.68 6.46
N PHE A 145 3.71 9.70 5.42
CA PHE A 145 4.83 8.78 5.30
C PHE A 145 5.98 9.33 6.16
N ASP A 146 6.12 8.77 7.34
CA ASP A 146 7.26 9.06 8.19
C ASP A 146 8.25 7.89 8.10
N THR A 147 9.53 8.17 7.95
CA THR A 147 10.56 7.14 8.00
C THR A 147 10.50 6.48 9.38
N PRO A 148 10.30 5.16 9.48
CA PRO A 148 10.19 4.47 10.75
C PRO A 148 11.42 4.67 11.64
N ASP A 149 11.22 4.71 12.96
CA ASP A 149 12.29 4.87 13.94
C ASP A 149 13.34 3.75 13.92
N GLU A 150 12.99 2.63 13.33
CA GLU A 150 13.88 1.47 13.11
C GLU A 150 15.01 1.75 12.12
N VAL A 151 14.83 2.74 11.21
CA VAL A 151 15.87 3.14 10.27
C VAL A 151 16.90 3.99 11.01
N PRO A 152 18.20 3.62 10.99
CA PRO A 152 19.28 4.41 11.58
C PRO A 152 19.28 5.85 11.08
N GLU A 153 19.58 6.81 11.96
CA GLU A 153 19.48 8.25 11.68
C GLU A 153 20.36 8.68 10.49
N ASP A 154 21.53 8.12 10.38
CA ASP A 154 22.48 8.37 9.28
C ASP A 154 21.95 7.91 7.92
N LEU A 155 21.06 6.91 7.90
CA LEU A 155 20.41 6.43 6.67
C LEU A 155 19.14 7.21 6.30
N ARG A 156 18.51 7.89 7.26
CA ARG A 156 17.31 8.72 7.00
C ARG A 156 17.61 9.97 6.18
N GLN A 157 18.84 10.44 6.21
CA GLN A 157 19.28 11.68 5.57
C GLN A 157 20.31 11.44 4.47
N ALA A 158 20.55 10.20 4.09
CA ALA A 158 21.52 9.86 3.06
C ALA A 158 21.09 10.45 1.72
N ASP A 159 21.78 11.48 1.28
CA ASP A 159 21.83 11.80 -0.14
C ASP A 159 22.39 10.58 -0.84
N GLY A 160 21.62 10.03 -1.79
CA GLY A 160 22.02 8.80 -2.47
C GLY A 160 23.46 8.89 -2.94
N ASP A 161 24.26 7.88 -2.58
CA ASP A 161 25.67 7.78 -2.98
C ASP A 161 25.78 7.92 -4.49
N THR A 162 26.36 9.01 -4.93
CA THR A 162 26.63 9.27 -6.35
C THR A 162 27.92 8.59 -6.83
N VAL A 163 28.69 8.00 -5.91
CA VAL A 163 29.97 7.38 -6.19
C VAL A 163 29.83 5.87 -6.18
N VAL A 164 30.12 5.22 -7.30
CA VAL A 164 30.22 3.77 -7.36
C VAL A 164 31.46 3.35 -6.56
N PRO A 165 31.34 2.39 -5.63
CA PRO A 165 32.50 1.93 -4.84
C PRO A 165 33.59 1.35 -5.73
N ASP A 166 34.85 1.52 -5.33
CA ASP A 166 35.98 0.95 -6.03
C ASP A 166 35.85 -0.57 -6.15
N PRO A 167 36.19 -1.16 -7.29
CA PRO A 167 36.09 -2.60 -7.47
C PRO A 167 37.13 -3.33 -6.59
N ILE A 168 36.62 -4.24 -5.78
CA ILE A 168 37.41 -5.09 -4.91
C ILE A 168 37.50 -6.48 -5.54
N PHE A 169 38.71 -6.99 -5.76
CA PHE A 169 38.94 -8.34 -6.31
C PHE A 169 39.47 -9.27 -5.21
N LYS A 170 38.60 -9.68 -4.32
CA LYS A 170 38.85 -10.71 -3.30
C LYS A 170 37.65 -11.63 -3.17
N THR A 171 37.80 -12.76 -2.51
CA THR A 171 36.73 -13.66 -2.13
C THR A 171 36.42 -13.50 -0.65
N GLY A 172 35.12 -13.57 -0.29
CA GLY A 172 34.71 -13.51 1.11
C GLY A 172 33.25 -13.89 1.25
N THR A 173 32.86 -14.34 2.44
CA THR A 173 31.44 -14.56 2.77
C THR A 173 30.81 -13.22 3.03
N THR A 174 29.81 -12.87 2.20
CA THR A 174 29.02 -11.63 2.31
C THR A 174 27.70 -11.97 2.97
N THR A 175 27.26 -11.09 3.86
CA THR A 175 25.94 -11.16 4.49
C THR A 175 25.12 -9.95 4.07
N VAL A 176 23.85 -10.17 3.72
CA VAL A 176 22.90 -9.10 3.44
C VAL A 176 21.68 -9.31 4.34
N ASN A 177 21.44 -8.36 5.22
CA ASN A 177 20.26 -8.32 6.07
C ASN A 177 19.28 -7.31 5.49
N VAL A 178 18.06 -7.75 5.22
CA VAL A 178 17.00 -6.91 4.67
C VAL A 178 15.93 -6.74 5.74
N HIS A 179 15.59 -5.49 6.03
CA HIS A 179 14.52 -5.09 6.94
C HIS A 179 13.37 -4.53 6.11
N PHE A 180 12.32 -5.32 5.94
CA PHE A 180 11.09 -4.89 5.27
C PHE A 180 10.24 -4.15 6.30
N LEU A 181 10.17 -2.83 6.16
CA LEU A 181 9.36 -1.95 7.00
C LEU A 181 7.89 -2.08 6.59
N HIS A 182 6.96 -1.95 7.55
CA HIS A 182 5.52 -2.15 7.35
C HIS A 182 5.17 -3.53 6.76
N TYR A 183 6.07 -4.50 6.95
CA TYR A 183 5.90 -5.85 6.40
C TYR A 183 4.62 -6.52 6.93
N ARG A 184 3.94 -7.18 6.01
CA ARG A 184 2.82 -8.08 6.29
C ARG A 184 3.08 -9.44 5.61
N PRO A 185 2.82 -10.58 6.28
CA PRO A 185 3.05 -11.90 5.68
C PRO A 185 2.28 -12.14 4.38
N GLU A 186 1.20 -11.39 4.14
CA GLU A 186 0.41 -11.42 2.91
C GLU A 186 1.13 -10.79 1.71
N LEU A 187 2.21 -10.03 1.94
CA LEU A 187 3.06 -9.46 0.89
C LEU A 187 4.02 -10.48 0.28
N GLY A 188 4.21 -11.62 0.94
CA GLY A 188 5.12 -12.69 0.51
C GLY A 188 5.96 -13.18 1.67
N LYS A 189 6.27 -14.47 1.71
CA LYS A 189 6.99 -15.12 2.81
C LYS A 189 8.48 -15.30 2.55
N GLU A 190 8.91 -15.09 1.31
CA GLU A 190 10.29 -15.29 0.85
C GLU A 190 10.74 -14.06 0.07
N ALA A 191 11.95 -13.62 0.33
CA ALA A 191 12.64 -12.61 -0.45
C ALA A 191 13.71 -13.27 -1.32
N ASN A 192 13.91 -12.73 -2.53
CA ASN A 192 14.96 -13.12 -3.43
C ASN A 192 15.99 -12.01 -3.55
N LEU A 193 17.26 -12.39 -3.46
CA LEU A 193 18.40 -11.52 -3.71
C LEU A 193 19.08 -11.95 -5.00
N TYR A 194 19.07 -11.10 -6.01
CA TYR A 194 19.77 -11.34 -7.27
C TYR A 194 21.08 -10.58 -7.29
N VAL A 195 22.20 -11.34 -7.28
CA VAL A 195 23.54 -10.78 -7.28
C VAL A 195 24.14 -10.86 -8.67
N ASN A 196 24.58 -9.73 -9.23
CA ASN A 196 25.28 -9.71 -10.52
C ASN A 196 26.68 -10.25 -10.35
N THR A 197 27.00 -11.35 -11.01
CA THR A 197 28.35 -11.93 -10.97
C THR A 197 29.30 -11.19 -11.92
N LEU A 198 30.60 -11.34 -11.70
CA LEU A 198 31.65 -10.80 -12.58
C LEU A 198 31.53 -11.27 -14.05
N PHE A 199 30.84 -12.39 -14.28
CA PHE A 199 30.65 -12.99 -15.61
C PHE A 199 29.35 -12.59 -16.27
N GLY A 200 28.67 -11.57 -15.76
CA GLY A 200 27.42 -11.04 -16.36
C GLY A 200 26.17 -11.90 -16.13
N MET A 201 26.25 -12.91 -15.26
CA MET A 201 25.10 -13.72 -14.83
C MET A 201 24.54 -13.20 -13.51
N GLN A 202 23.24 -13.34 -13.33
CA GLN A 202 22.60 -13.12 -12.02
C GLN A 202 22.55 -14.43 -11.25
N GLN A 203 23.00 -14.40 -10.01
CA GLN A 203 22.88 -15.52 -9.08
C GLN A 203 21.74 -15.22 -8.11
N PRO A 204 20.68 -16.02 -8.09
CA PRO A 204 19.59 -15.87 -7.13
C PRO A 204 19.93 -16.54 -5.80
N TYR A 205 19.52 -15.89 -4.72
CA TYR A 205 19.50 -16.44 -3.36
C TYR A 205 18.11 -16.17 -2.78
N THR A 206 17.55 -17.15 -2.07
CA THR A 206 16.24 -17.02 -1.44
C THR A 206 16.38 -17.10 0.07
N ALA A 207 15.66 -16.27 0.79
CA ALA A 207 15.57 -16.31 2.25
C ALA A 207 14.11 -16.14 2.70
N THR A 208 13.74 -16.88 3.75
CA THR A 208 12.45 -16.71 4.40
C THR A 208 12.45 -15.41 5.20
N ILE A 209 11.36 -14.67 5.12
CA ILE A 209 11.13 -13.47 5.91
C ILE A 209 10.53 -13.87 7.24
N ASP A 210 11.11 -13.39 8.33
CA ASP A 210 10.54 -13.55 9.67
C ASP A 210 9.21 -12.80 9.75
N PRO A 211 8.09 -13.48 10.03
CA PRO A 211 6.75 -12.89 9.98
C PRO A 211 6.49 -11.85 11.08
N GLU A 212 7.27 -11.86 12.17
CA GLU A 212 7.11 -10.94 13.29
C GLU A 212 7.96 -9.69 13.13
N THR A 213 9.15 -9.84 12.51
CA THR A 213 10.12 -8.74 12.43
C THR A 213 10.29 -8.17 11.02
N GLY A 214 9.75 -8.83 9.97
CA GLY A 214 9.94 -8.43 8.59
C GLY A 214 11.40 -8.56 8.10
N LYS A 215 12.23 -9.39 8.75
CA LYS A 215 13.66 -9.51 8.43
C LYS A 215 13.97 -10.75 7.61
N ALA A 216 14.86 -10.60 6.63
CA ALA A 216 15.46 -11.70 5.88
C ALA A 216 16.96 -11.55 5.86
N SER A 217 17.71 -12.67 5.93
CA SER A 217 19.15 -12.68 5.90
C SER A 217 19.68 -13.63 4.84
N PHE A 218 20.63 -13.15 4.04
CA PHE A 218 21.30 -13.90 3.00
C PHE A 218 22.79 -14.00 3.35
N SER A 219 23.38 -15.17 3.19
CA SER A 219 24.83 -15.37 3.37
C SER A 219 25.35 -16.24 2.25
N PHE A 220 26.38 -15.77 1.55
CA PHE A 220 26.94 -16.45 0.39
C PHE A 220 28.39 -16.08 0.15
N LEU A 221 29.10 -16.92 -0.59
CA LEU A 221 30.45 -16.62 -1.02
C LEU A 221 30.42 -15.68 -2.21
N GLN A 222 31.04 -14.51 -2.07
CA GLN A 222 31.13 -13.50 -3.12
C GLN A 222 32.57 -13.34 -3.61
N CYS A 223 32.72 -13.13 -4.93
CA CYS A 223 33.98 -12.81 -5.56
C CYS A 223 33.84 -11.44 -6.25
N GLY A 224 34.57 -10.47 -5.71
CA GLY A 224 34.57 -9.10 -6.21
C GLY A 224 33.29 -8.28 -5.80
N THR A 225 33.41 -6.96 -5.94
CA THR A 225 32.28 -6.04 -5.73
C THR A 225 31.16 -6.35 -6.73
N ALA A 226 29.93 -6.41 -6.28
CA ALA A 226 28.77 -6.74 -7.11
C ALA A 226 27.55 -5.89 -6.75
N LYS A 227 26.74 -5.54 -7.75
CA LYS A 227 25.43 -4.98 -7.52
C LYS A 227 24.42 -6.10 -7.28
N ALA A 228 23.58 -5.95 -6.28
CA ALA A 228 22.50 -6.86 -5.97
C ALA A 228 21.17 -6.13 -5.97
N ALA A 229 20.09 -6.87 -6.27
CA ALA A 229 18.72 -6.38 -6.18
C ALA A 229 17.89 -7.32 -5.29
N VAL A 230 17.15 -6.74 -4.37
CA VAL A 230 16.16 -7.44 -3.55
C VAL A 230 14.83 -7.43 -4.29
N VAL A 231 14.19 -8.58 -4.35
CA VAL A 231 12.88 -8.77 -4.99
C VAL A 231 11.96 -9.45 -4.00
N LEU A 232 10.80 -8.88 -3.80
CA LEU A 232 9.70 -9.44 -3.05
C LEU A 232 8.48 -9.55 -3.98
N ASN A 233 7.86 -10.72 -4.02
CA ASN A 233 6.65 -10.98 -4.79
C ASN A 233 6.73 -10.46 -6.26
N ASN A 234 7.83 -10.78 -6.95
CA ASN A 234 8.15 -10.36 -8.32
C ASN A 234 8.33 -8.84 -8.55
N SER A 235 8.30 -8.04 -7.48
CA SER A 235 8.56 -6.60 -7.53
C SER A 235 9.94 -6.28 -6.96
N ALA A 236 10.68 -5.40 -7.66
CA ALA A 236 11.96 -4.93 -7.14
C ALA A 236 11.73 -4.06 -5.91
N ALA A 237 12.27 -4.47 -4.78
CA ALA A 237 12.11 -3.79 -3.50
C ALA A 237 13.30 -2.85 -3.17
N GLY A 238 14.51 -3.17 -3.65
CA GLY A 238 15.67 -2.34 -3.41
C GLY A 238 16.92 -2.87 -4.10
N SER A 239 18.01 -2.10 -4.06
CA SER A 239 19.32 -2.55 -4.57
C SER A 239 20.48 -1.95 -3.79
N ALA A 240 21.61 -2.68 -3.74
CA ALA A 240 22.83 -2.22 -3.11
C ALA A 240 24.06 -2.71 -3.86
N TRP A 241 25.20 -2.06 -3.59
CA TRP A 241 26.52 -2.57 -3.90
C TRP A 241 27.03 -3.39 -2.73
N LEU A 242 27.54 -4.58 -3.00
CA LEU A 242 28.02 -5.52 -2.01
C LEU A 242 29.53 -5.68 -2.15
N ALA A 243 30.24 -5.70 -1.01
CA ALA A 243 31.67 -5.98 -0.96
C ALA A 243 31.91 -7.38 -0.34
N PRO A 244 32.88 -8.16 -0.89
CA PRO A 244 33.19 -9.48 -0.36
C PRO A 244 33.70 -9.46 1.09
N GLY A 245 33.06 -10.27 1.94
CA GLY A 245 33.40 -10.40 3.35
C GLY A 245 32.78 -9.34 4.27
N GLU A 246 31.85 -8.56 3.77
CA GLU A 246 31.16 -7.52 4.53
C GLU A 246 29.69 -7.87 4.81
N THR A 247 29.11 -7.20 5.78
CA THR A 247 27.67 -7.24 6.07
C THR A 247 27.05 -5.95 5.60
N THR A 248 25.97 -6.06 4.83
CA THR A 248 25.16 -4.93 4.34
C THR A 248 23.77 -4.98 4.98
N GLU A 249 23.35 -3.89 5.58
CA GLU A 249 21.98 -3.70 6.09
C GLU A 249 21.18 -2.90 5.07
N LEU A 250 20.01 -3.42 4.68
CA LEU A 250 19.07 -2.77 3.77
C LEU A 250 17.73 -2.56 4.47
N TYR A 251 17.21 -1.35 4.38
CA TYR A 251 15.88 -1.01 4.86
C TYR A 251 15.01 -0.72 3.65
N VAL A 252 13.90 -1.44 3.54
CA VAL A 252 12.98 -1.36 2.41
C VAL A 252 11.62 -1.02 2.96
N ASP A 253 11.12 0.15 2.61
CA ASP A 253 9.74 0.54 2.91
C ASP A 253 8.80 -0.10 1.88
N MET A 254 7.71 -0.75 2.36
CA MET A 254 6.84 -1.62 1.56
C MET A 254 5.56 -0.89 1.15
#